data_fa4260cd3bc4d239c80d72a96ed390fc
#
_entry.id   fa4260cd3bc4d239c80d72a96ed390fc
#
_cell.length_a   1.000
_cell.length_b   1.000
_cell.length_c   1.000
_cell.angle_alpha   90.00
_cell.angle_beta   90.00
_cell.angle_gamma   90.00
#
_symmetry.space_group_name_H-M   'P 1'
#
loop_
_entity.id
_entity.type
_entity.pdbx_description
1 polymer ?
#
loop_
_entity_poly.entity_id
_entity_poly.type
_entity_poly.pdbx_seq_one_letter_code
_entity_poly.pdbx_strand_id
1 'polypeptide(L)'
;MILGRMLRPVIHRTAILLLTLLMAAPVMAETGAEPLIIAHRGASGERPEHTLAAYERAIDQGADYIEPDLVLTRDGVLVARHENEIGGTTDVADHPEFAARKATRTIDGQQVTGWFTEDFTLAELRTLRARERLAALRPANSRFNDLYPIPTFEEILKLVRAKEAETGRRIGVYPETKHPSYFAGIGLPHQAPLLALLSQYGYQTEADPVFIQSFEVGNLKALRAVTRLRLIQLVDGEGGPADAPGTTYADMMTTRGLEQIADYADGIGPPTAMVLAPEGPTGLVDRAHQVGLQVHVWTLRMENSFLPTAFQRPDDPQGRGDFAGYARAVAGTGVDGMFSDFPRQAREALKPAL
;
A
#
# COMPACT_ATOMS: atom_id res chain seq x y z
N MET A 1 -70.02 28.49 -73.68
CA MET A 1 -69.82 29.14 -72.40
C MET A 1 -70.33 28.20 -71.31
N ILE A 2 -69.48 27.31 -70.83
CA ILE A 2 -69.82 26.28 -69.81
C ILE A 2 -68.61 26.22 -68.83
N LEU A 3 -68.92 26.54 -67.57
CA LEU A 3 -67.95 26.51 -66.44
C LEU A 3 -67.73 25.06 -66.05
N GLY A 4 -66.47 24.63 -66.07
CA GLY A 4 -66.05 23.36 -65.47
C GLY A 4 -65.70 23.55 -64.01
N ARG A 5 -66.35 22.82 -63.12
CA ARG A 5 -65.98 22.71 -61.68
C ARG A 5 -64.91 21.64 -61.51
N MET A 6 -63.69 22.06 -61.03
CA MET A 6 -62.70 21.12 -60.59
C MET A 6 -62.98 20.61 -59.17
N LEU A 7 -63.15 19.30 -59.01
CA LEU A 7 -63.12 18.60 -57.73
C LEU A 7 -61.70 18.44 -57.23
N ARG A 8 -61.42 18.88 -56.00
CA ARG A 8 -60.12 18.63 -55.30
C ARG A 8 -60.28 17.34 -54.49
N PRO A 9 -59.34 16.41 -54.53
CA PRO A 9 -59.32 15.24 -53.66
C PRO A 9 -58.84 15.60 -52.25
N VAL A 10 -59.58 15.14 -51.24
CA VAL A 10 -59.23 15.21 -49.81
C VAL A 10 -58.32 14.05 -49.51
N ILE A 11 -57.04 14.34 -49.21
CA ILE A 11 -56.05 13.34 -48.76
C ILE A 11 -56.17 13.20 -47.25
N HIS A 12 -56.67 12.05 -46.80
CA HIS A 12 -56.69 11.66 -45.40
C HIS A 12 -55.24 11.23 -45.03
N ARG A 13 -54.58 12.01 -44.20
CA ARG A 13 -53.29 11.61 -43.59
C ARG A 13 -53.59 10.81 -42.30
N THR A 14 -53.44 9.50 -42.40
CA THR A 14 -53.44 8.59 -41.26
C THR A 14 -52.08 8.72 -40.57
N ALA A 15 -52.02 9.34 -39.38
CA ALA A 15 -50.82 9.39 -38.58
C ALA A 15 -50.66 8.04 -37.87
N ILE A 16 -49.65 7.26 -38.27
CA ILE A 16 -49.22 6.03 -37.56
C ILE A 16 -48.29 6.48 -36.42
N LEU A 17 -48.79 6.39 -35.17
CA LEU A 17 -48.01 6.61 -33.98
C LEU A 17 -47.11 5.37 -33.74
N LEU A 18 -45.84 5.45 -34.11
CA LEU A 18 -44.85 4.40 -33.76
C LEU A 18 -44.44 4.58 -32.29
N LEU A 19 -45.01 3.73 -31.43
CA LEU A 19 -44.60 3.63 -30.03
C LEU A 19 -43.24 2.86 -29.96
N THR A 20 -42.12 3.56 -29.91
CA THR A 20 -40.82 2.97 -29.67
C THR A 20 -40.70 2.57 -28.20
N LEU A 21 -40.85 1.29 -27.94
CA LEU A 21 -40.54 0.69 -26.62
C LEU A 21 -39.04 0.75 -26.44
N LEU A 22 -38.54 1.73 -25.66
CA LEU A 22 -37.14 1.75 -25.19
C LEU A 22 -37.00 0.60 -24.18
N MET A 23 -36.46 -0.54 -24.60
CA MET A 23 -35.97 -1.56 -23.71
C MET A 23 -34.75 -0.96 -23.01
N ALA A 24 -34.87 -0.59 -21.73
CA ALA A 24 -33.73 -0.32 -20.88
C ALA A 24 -32.92 -1.62 -20.79
N ALA A 25 -31.77 -1.68 -21.47
CA ALA A 25 -30.79 -2.72 -21.23
C ALA A 25 -30.42 -2.65 -19.74
N PRO A 26 -30.28 -3.81 -19.04
CA PRO A 26 -29.76 -3.79 -17.69
C PRO A 26 -28.38 -3.13 -17.77
N VAL A 27 -28.16 -2.06 -17.02
CA VAL A 27 -26.83 -1.52 -16.75
C VAL A 27 -26.11 -2.65 -16.04
N MET A 28 -25.26 -3.37 -16.78
CA MET A 28 -24.27 -4.26 -16.19
C MET A 28 -23.43 -3.33 -15.32
N ALA A 29 -23.48 -3.55 -13.99
CA ALA A 29 -22.56 -2.89 -13.10
C ALA A 29 -21.16 -3.08 -13.69
N GLU A 30 -20.47 -1.99 -14.01
CA GLU A 30 -19.06 -2.05 -14.36
C GLU A 30 -18.40 -2.86 -13.25
N THR A 31 -17.88 -4.02 -13.57
CA THR A 31 -17.01 -4.77 -12.66
C THR A 31 -15.85 -3.85 -12.41
N GLY A 32 -15.77 -3.28 -11.20
CA GLY A 32 -14.69 -2.38 -10.81
C GLY A 32 -13.34 -2.99 -11.21
N ALA A 33 -12.37 -2.15 -11.55
CA ALA A 33 -11.03 -2.63 -11.89
C ALA A 33 -10.53 -3.55 -10.77
N GLU A 34 -9.82 -4.63 -11.15
CA GLU A 34 -9.23 -5.56 -10.17
C GLU A 34 -8.28 -4.75 -9.26
N PRO A 35 -8.36 -4.91 -7.92
CA PRO A 35 -7.51 -4.13 -7.01
C PRO A 35 -6.03 -4.43 -7.24
N LEU A 36 -5.19 -3.41 -7.09
CA LEU A 36 -3.74 -3.53 -7.16
C LEU A 36 -3.23 -4.49 -6.09
N ILE A 37 -2.28 -5.35 -6.45
CA ILE A 37 -1.54 -6.18 -5.48
C ILE A 37 -0.23 -5.48 -5.14
N ILE A 38 -0.14 -5.02 -3.90
CA ILE A 38 1.00 -4.30 -3.34
C ILE A 38 1.77 -5.28 -2.44
N ALA A 39 3.01 -5.58 -2.78
CA ALA A 39 3.83 -6.53 -2.04
C ALA A 39 4.41 -5.86 -0.80
N HIS A 40 3.78 -6.09 0.36
CA HIS A 40 4.12 -5.53 1.66
C HIS A 40 5.52 -5.97 2.11
N ARG A 41 6.48 -5.06 2.06
CA ARG A 41 7.90 -5.31 2.34
C ARG A 41 8.53 -6.36 1.40
N GLY A 42 7.99 -6.47 0.18
CA GLY A 42 8.26 -7.55 -0.76
C GLY A 42 7.37 -8.79 -0.54
N ALA A 43 7.79 -9.96 -1.01
CA ALA A 43 7.16 -11.24 -0.67
C ALA A 43 7.62 -11.68 0.73
N SER A 44 7.28 -10.88 1.75
CA SER A 44 7.78 -11.00 3.13
C SER A 44 7.28 -12.27 3.84
N GLY A 45 6.22 -12.91 3.35
CA GLY A 45 5.80 -14.24 3.79
C GLY A 45 6.71 -15.38 3.33
N GLU A 46 7.65 -15.14 2.42
CA GLU A 46 8.52 -16.15 1.81
C GLU A 46 10.03 -15.82 1.87
N ARG A 47 10.39 -14.58 2.21
CA ARG A 47 11.77 -14.07 2.38
C ARG A 47 11.78 -13.06 3.53
N PRO A 48 12.91 -12.89 4.24
CA PRO A 48 13.04 -11.81 5.21
C PRO A 48 12.65 -10.47 4.60
N GLU A 49 11.79 -9.73 5.30
CA GLU A 49 11.22 -8.46 4.84
C GLU A 49 12.31 -7.46 4.43
N HIS A 50 11.98 -6.57 3.47
CA HIS A 50 12.87 -5.49 3.04
C HIS A 50 14.25 -5.95 2.55
N THR A 51 14.30 -7.08 1.87
CA THR A 51 15.50 -7.54 1.14
C THR A 51 15.28 -7.46 -0.37
N LEU A 52 16.34 -7.30 -1.15
CA LEU A 52 16.21 -7.34 -2.61
C LEU A 52 15.60 -8.67 -3.07
N ALA A 53 15.94 -9.78 -2.38
CA ALA A 53 15.37 -11.09 -2.67
C ALA A 53 13.85 -11.17 -2.42
N ALA A 54 13.34 -10.45 -1.40
CA ALA A 54 11.89 -10.35 -1.14
C ALA A 54 11.19 -9.53 -2.23
N TYR A 55 11.78 -8.43 -2.67
CA TYR A 55 11.23 -7.60 -3.74
C TYR A 55 11.26 -8.29 -5.10
N GLU A 56 12.40 -8.89 -5.48
CA GLU A 56 12.51 -9.66 -6.73
C GLU A 56 11.47 -10.76 -6.79
N ARG A 57 11.35 -11.54 -5.69
CA ARG A 57 10.35 -12.59 -5.61
C ARG A 57 8.91 -12.07 -5.74
N ALA A 58 8.60 -10.92 -5.15
CA ALA A 58 7.29 -10.30 -5.29
C ALA A 58 6.98 -9.91 -6.73
N ILE A 59 7.95 -9.32 -7.43
CA ILE A 59 7.84 -8.95 -8.84
C ILE A 59 7.61 -10.19 -9.70
N ASP A 60 8.39 -11.27 -9.50
CA ASP A 60 8.25 -12.55 -10.22
C ASP A 60 6.91 -13.22 -9.92
N GLN A 61 6.30 -12.94 -8.79
CA GLN A 61 4.97 -13.41 -8.39
C GLN A 61 3.82 -12.55 -8.95
N GLY A 62 4.11 -11.49 -9.68
CA GLY A 62 3.11 -10.68 -10.35
C GLY A 62 2.55 -9.54 -9.51
N ALA A 63 3.25 -9.10 -8.47
CA ALA A 63 2.90 -7.85 -7.78
C ALA A 63 2.88 -6.67 -8.76
N ASP A 64 1.93 -5.73 -8.58
CA ASP A 64 1.86 -4.49 -9.34
C ASP A 64 2.81 -3.46 -8.76
N TYR A 65 2.92 -3.44 -7.43
CA TYR A 65 3.79 -2.56 -6.67
C TYR A 65 4.61 -3.35 -5.67
N ILE A 66 5.83 -2.90 -5.42
CA ILE A 66 6.62 -3.30 -4.26
C ILE A 66 6.64 -2.16 -3.25
N GLU A 67 6.53 -2.49 -1.98
CA GLU A 67 6.45 -1.50 -0.91
C GLU A 67 7.68 -1.59 -0.01
N PRO A 68 8.56 -0.55 -0.01
CA PRO A 68 9.63 -0.34 0.93
C PRO A 68 9.29 0.68 2.01
N ASP A 69 9.41 0.28 3.28
CA ASP A 69 9.49 1.21 4.40
C ASP A 69 10.90 1.84 4.45
N LEU A 70 10.98 3.15 4.56
CA LEU A 70 12.25 3.88 4.49
C LEU A 70 12.59 4.59 5.80
N VAL A 71 13.80 4.33 6.27
CA VAL A 71 14.47 5.01 7.37
C VAL A 71 15.83 5.54 6.90
N LEU A 72 16.49 6.38 7.69
CA LEU A 72 17.79 6.95 7.31
C LEU A 72 18.93 6.41 8.15
N THR A 73 20.07 6.28 7.51
CA THR A 73 21.36 6.07 8.16
C THR A 73 21.91 7.38 8.74
N ARG A 74 22.94 7.31 9.58
CA ARG A 74 23.65 8.49 10.12
C ARG A 74 24.20 9.43 9.04
N ASP A 75 24.61 8.87 7.91
CA ASP A 75 25.12 9.60 6.74
C ASP A 75 24.03 9.95 5.72
N GLY A 76 22.73 9.85 6.11
CA GLY A 76 21.59 10.37 5.35
C GLY A 76 21.16 9.51 4.16
N VAL A 77 21.52 8.23 4.13
CA VAL A 77 21.12 7.31 3.07
C VAL A 77 19.80 6.63 3.44
N LEU A 78 18.83 6.64 2.52
CA LEU A 78 17.56 5.90 2.66
C LEU A 78 17.80 4.41 2.52
N VAL A 79 17.44 3.65 3.55
CA VAL A 79 17.49 2.18 3.60
C VAL A 79 16.13 1.60 3.92
N ALA A 80 15.88 0.38 3.47
CA ALA A 80 14.59 -0.26 3.69
C ALA A 80 14.57 -1.04 5.01
N ARG A 81 13.85 -0.52 6.01
CA ARG A 81 13.47 -1.16 7.28
C ARG A 81 12.16 -0.59 7.78
N HIS A 82 11.32 -1.46 8.40
CA HIS A 82 10.02 -1.03 8.93
C HIS A 82 10.18 -0.10 10.14
N GLU A 83 11.06 -0.45 11.08
CA GLU A 83 11.47 0.44 12.18
C GLU A 83 12.90 0.91 11.95
N ASN A 84 13.24 2.05 12.53
CA ASN A 84 14.64 2.46 12.68
C ASN A 84 15.38 1.62 13.72
N GLU A 85 14.68 0.93 14.64
CA GLU A 85 15.25 -0.09 15.54
C GLU A 85 15.41 -1.40 14.76
N ILE A 86 16.64 -1.93 14.70
CA ILE A 86 17.03 -3.05 13.83
C ILE A 86 17.36 -4.35 14.56
N GLY A 87 17.25 -4.41 15.88
CA GLY A 87 17.62 -5.59 16.68
C GLY A 87 16.74 -6.80 16.40
N GLY A 88 15.44 -6.57 16.10
CA GLY A 88 14.48 -7.65 15.84
C GLY A 88 14.51 -8.20 14.41
N THR A 89 15.15 -7.51 13.47
CA THR A 89 15.11 -7.86 12.03
C THR A 89 16.49 -7.97 11.38
N THR A 90 17.57 -7.92 12.20
CA THR A 90 18.96 -8.11 11.75
C THR A 90 19.76 -8.91 12.78
N ASP A 91 20.99 -9.25 12.40
CA ASP A 91 21.98 -9.90 13.24
C ASP A 91 22.82 -8.93 14.10
N VAL A 92 22.40 -7.66 14.23
CA VAL A 92 23.19 -6.61 14.94
C VAL A 92 23.58 -6.99 16.37
N ALA A 93 22.73 -7.78 17.06
CA ALA A 93 23.00 -8.26 18.41
C ALA A 93 24.20 -9.23 18.50
N ASP A 94 24.57 -9.87 17.38
CA ASP A 94 25.71 -10.80 17.27
C ASP A 94 27.02 -10.08 16.89
N HIS A 95 26.97 -8.74 16.74
CA HIS A 95 28.10 -7.87 16.39
C HIS A 95 28.65 -7.16 17.63
N PRO A 96 29.65 -7.70 18.32
CA PRO A 96 30.20 -7.12 19.57
C PRO A 96 30.75 -5.70 19.40
N GLU A 97 31.19 -5.33 18.19
CA GLU A 97 31.67 -3.98 17.86
C GLU A 97 30.56 -2.93 17.95
N PHE A 98 29.29 -3.34 17.85
CA PHE A 98 28.12 -2.45 17.96
C PHE A 98 27.41 -2.53 19.32
N ALA A 99 27.86 -3.36 20.24
CA ALA A 99 27.19 -3.55 21.53
C ALA A 99 27.01 -2.24 22.31
N ALA A 100 28.02 -1.34 22.28
CA ALA A 100 27.96 -0.05 22.96
C ALA A 100 27.02 0.97 22.34
N ARG A 101 26.44 0.71 21.15
CA ARG A 101 25.46 1.59 20.48
C ARG A 101 24.02 1.31 20.89
N LYS A 102 23.78 0.23 21.66
CA LYS A 102 22.44 -0.05 22.18
C LYS A 102 21.99 1.09 23.07
N ALA A 103 20.83 1.69 22.74
CA ALA A 103 20.31 2.88 23.41
C ALA A 103 18.80 2.77 23.61
N THR A 104 18.25 3.67 24.44
CA THR A 104 16.80 3.86 24.55
C THR A 104 16.43 5.22 23.97
N ARG A 105 15.45 5.25 23.07
CA ARG A 105 14.97 6.45 22.39
C ARG A 105 13.45 6.55 22.51
N THR A 106 12.94 7.76 22.41
CA THR A 106 11.49 8.00 22.26
C THR A 106 11.16 8.14 20.79
N ILE A 107 10.42 7.19 20.24
CA ILE A 107 9.95 7.19 18.86
C ILE A 107 8.42 7.26 18.92
N ASP A 108 7.81 8.29 18.31
CA ASP A 108 6.37 8.52 18.28
C ASP A 108 5.71 8.40 19.67
N GLY A 109 6.39 8.94 20.68
CA GLY A 109 5.93 8.91 22.08
C GLY A 109 6.19 7.60 22.83
N GLN A 110 6.76 6.57 22.18
CA GLN A 110 7.05 5.28 22.80
C GLN A 110 8.55 5.12 23.11
N GLN A 111 8.86 4.53 24.28
CA GLN A 111 10.24 4.20 24.65
C GLN A 111 10.65 2.91 23.95
N VAL A 112 11.63 3.00 23.06
CA VAL A 112 12.22 1.87 22.30
C VAL A 112 13.67 1.69 22.70
N THR A 113 14.06 0.45 22.99
CA THR A 113 15.46 0.11 23.37
C THR A 113 16.06 -0.87 22.37
N GLY A 114 17.14 -0.48 21.72
CA GLY A 114 17.82 -1.32 20.72
C GLY A 114 18.93 -0.60 19.98
N TRP A 115 19.13 -0.96 18.73
CA TRP A 115 20.09 -0.35 17.81
C TRP A 115 19.34 0.37 16.70
N PHE A 116 19.70 1.62 16.45
CA PHE A 116 18.94 2.49 15.55
C PHE A 116 19.73 2.81 14.28
N THR A 117 19.08 2.78 13.11
CA THR A 117 19.72 3.00 11.81
C THR A 117 20.49 4.31 11.74
N GLU A 118 20.01 5.37 12.38
CA GLU A 118 20.65 6.69 12.46
C GLU A 118 21.94 6.73 13.29
N ASP A 119 22.29 5.65 13.99
CA ASP A 119 23.59 5.50 14.69
C ASP A 119 24.64 4.84 13.79
N PHE A 120 24.26 4.33 12.60
CA PHE A 120 25.14 3.61 11.69
C PHE A 120 25.29 4.37 10.38
N THR A 121 26.51 4.40 9.85
CA THR A 121 26.72 4.73 8.43
C THR A 121 26.22 3.60 7.55
N LEU A 122 25.96 3.89 6.26
CA LEU A 122 25.65 2.85 5.29
C LEU A 122 26.71 1.75 5.26
N ALA A 123 28.00 2.12 5.32
CA ALA A 123 29.08 1.16 5.32
C ALA A 123 29.01 0.18 6.50
N GLU A 124 28.65 0.66 7.68
CA GLU A 124 28.43 -0.19 8.87
C GLU A 124 27.17 -1.06 8.72
N LEU A 125 26.03 -0.50 8.30
CA LEU A 125 24.82 -1.29 8.06
C LEU A 125 25.02 -2.41 7.03
N ARG A 126 25.91 -2.22 6.08
CA ARG A 126 26.24 -3.24 5.07
C ARG A 126 26.94 -4.47 5.65
N THR A 127 27.49 -4.41 6.85
CA THR A 127 28.07 -5.58 7.55
C THR A 127 26.98 -6.47 8.13
N LEU A 128 25.77 -5.92 8.38
CA LEU A 128 24.63 -6.62 8.96
C LEU A 128 23.85 -7.43 7.92
N ARG A 129 23.11 -8.41 8.41
CA ARG A 129 22.25 -9.28 7.62
C ARG A 129 20.82 -9.28 8.15
N ALA A 130 19.85 -9.35 7.23
CA ALA A 130 18.44 -9.40 7.56
C ALA A 130 18.03 -10.75 8.15
N ARG A 131 17.10 -10.72 9.11
CA ARG A 131 16.48 -11.87 9.76
C ARG A 131 14.95 -11.80 9.69
N GLU A 132 14.34 -12.99 9.68
CA GLU A 132 12.89 -13.14 9.71
C GLU A 132 12.31 -12.63 11.04
N ARG A 133 11.38 -11.68 10.95
CA ARG A 133 10.68 -11.09 12.10
C ARG A 133 9.76 -12.09 12.81
N LEU A 134 9.04 -12.91 12.04
CA LEU A 134 8.01 -13.82 12.50
C LEU A 134 8.49 -15.29 12.50
N ALA A 135 9.72 -15.54 12.97
CA ALA A 135 10.38 -16.84 12.91
C ALA A 135 9.51 -18.00 13.43
N ALA A 136 8.70 -17.79 14.46
CA ALA A 136 7.80 -18.80 15.01
C ALA A 136 6.64 -19.16 14.05
N LEU A 137 6.13 -18.18 13.29
CA LEU A 137 5.05 -18.39 12.30
C LEU A 137 5.61 -18.76 10.92
N ARG A 138 6.85 -18.35 10.61
CA ARG A 138 7.51 -18.51 9.30
C ARG A 138 8.85 -19.26 9.40
N PRO A 139 8.88 -20.46 10.01
CA PRO A 139 10.16 -21.18 10.22
C PRO A 139 10.86 -21.53 8.90
N ALA A 140 10.11 -21.77 7.82
CA ALA A 140 10.68 -21.99 6.49
C ALA A 140 11.38 -20.76 5.93
N ASN A 141 10.97 -19.54 6.35
CA ASN A 141 11.58 -18.29 5.94
C ASN A 141 12.87 -18.00 6.73
N SER A 142 12.95 -18.45 7.98
CA SER A 142 14.13 -18.27 8.83
C SER A 142 15.41 -18.95 8.28
N ARG A 143 15.29 -19.91 7.33
CA ARG A 143 16.46 -20.49 6.64
C ARG A 143 17.20 -19.47 5.77
N PHE A 144 16.62 -18.30 5.52
CA PHE A 144 17.22 -17.20 4.78
C PHE A 144 17.82 -16.13 5.69
N ASN A 145 17.79 -16.33 7.03
CA ASN A 145 18.46 -15.45 7.98
C ASN A 145 19.96 -15.35 7.63
N ASP A 146 20.51 -14.19 7.86
CA ASP A 146 21.95 -13.89 7.72
C ASP A 146 22.48 -14.00 6.26
N LEU A 147 21.59 -14.15 5.25
CA LEU A 147 21.99 -14.24 3.84
C LEU A 147 21.97 -12.88 3.13
N TYR A 148 21.05 -11.99 3.46
CA TYR A 148 20.77 -10.79 2.67
C TYR A 148 21.18 -9.52 3.43
N PRO A 149 21.90 -8.59 2.77
CA PRO A 149 22.18 -7.27 3.33
C PRO A 149 20.91 -6.41 3.39
N ILE A 150 20.98 -5.32 4.17
CA ILE A 150 19.96 -4.26 4.18
C ILE A 150 20.12 -3.44 2.88
N PRO A 151 19.11 -3.35 2.01
CA PRO A 151 19.21 -2.59 0.77
C PRO A 151 18.97 -1.09 1.00
N THR A 152 19.60 -0.27 0.16
CA THR A 152 19.24 1.13 -0.01
C THR A 152 18.00 1.26 -0.91
N PHE A 153 17.28 2.39 -0.79
CA PHE A 153 16.18 2.68 -1.70
C PHE A 153 16.66 2.77 -3.17
N GLU A 154 17.86 3.29 -3.41
CA GLU A 154 18.43 3.33 -4.77
C GLU A 154 18.62 1.92 -5.35
N GLU A 155 19.08 0.95 -4.56
CA GLU A 155 19.21 -0.45 -5.03
C GLU A 155 17.87 -1.08 -5.35
N ILE A 156 16.82 -0.74 -4.60
CA ILE A 156 15.45 -1.17 -4.89
C ILE A 156 14.97 -0.58 -6.22
N LEU A 157 15.22 0.70 -6.48
CA LEU A 157 14.88 1.35 -7.75
C LEU A 157 15.64 0.74 -8.94
N LYS A 158 16.93 0.40 -8.75
CA LYS A 158 17.74 -0.33 -9.74
C LYS A 158 17.16 -1.72 -10.04
N LEU A 159 16.75 -2.45 -9.01
CA LEU A 159 16.07 -3.75 -9.17
C LEU A 159 14.78 -3.60 -9.99
N VAL A 160 13.93 -2.61 -9.68
CA VAL A 160 12.70 -2.35 -10.42
C VAL A 160 13.01 -2.12 -11.90
N ARG A 161 13.96 -1.26 -12.24
CA ARG A 161 14.36 -0.99 -13.63
C ARG A 161 14.88 -2.24 -14.36
N ALA A 162 15.68 -3.05 -13.67
CA ALA A 162 16.18 -4.31 -14.23
C ALA A 162 15.03 -5.29 -14.51
N LYS A 163 14.08 -5.42 -13.59
CA LYS A 163 12.93 -6.32 -13.74
C LYS A 163 11.91 -5.80 -14.77
N GLU A 164 11.74 -4.48 -14.91
CA GLU A 164 10.95 -3.91 -16.01
C GLU A 164 11.55 -4.25 -17.37
N ALA A 165 12.87 -4.12 -17.51
CA ALA A 165 13.58 -4.48 -18.74
C ALA A 165 13.51 -5.99 -19.05
N GLU A 166 13.58 -6.84 -18.02
CA GLU A 166 13.52 -8.31 -18.16
C GLU A 166 12.10 -8.78 -18.53
N THR A 167 11.07 -8.23 -17.89
CA THR A 167 9.69 -8.74 -17.98
C THR A 167 8.81 -8.00 -18.97
N GLY A 168 9.20 -6.80 -19.40
CA GLY A 168 8.37 -5.88 -20.18
C GLY A 168 7.17 -5.32 -19.43
N ARG A 169 7.00 -5.63 -18.12
CA ARG A 169 5.93 -5.11 -17.27
C ARG A 169 6.38 -3.81 -16.60
N ARG A 170 5.46 -2.87 -16.47
CA ARG A 170 5.64 -1.71 -15.58
C ARG A 170 5.45 -2.14 -14.13
N ILE A 171 6.37 -1.79 -13.25
CA ILE A 171 6.39 -2.16 -11.83
C ILE A 171 6.38 -0.89 -11.00
N GLY A 172 5.39 -0.78 -10.12
CA GLY A 172 5.28 0.37 -9.24
C GLY A 172 6.13 0.25 -7.98
N VAL A 173 6.46 1.41 -7.39
CA VAL A 173 7.09 1.51 -6.08
C VAL A 173 6.21 2.30 -5.12
N TYR A 174 6.15 1.85 -3.87
CA TYR A 174 5.21 2.37 -2.89
C TYR A 174 5.94 2.70 -1.56
N PRO A 175 6.91 3.65 -1.56
CA PRO A 175 7.72 3.94 -0.39
C PRO A 175 6.90 4.56 0.76
N GLU A 176 7.11 4.05 1.98
CA GLU A 176 6.67 4.69 3.22
C GLU A 176 7.80 5.50 3.84
N THR A 177 7.51 6.72 4.29
CA THR A 177 8.40 7.46 5.17
C THR A 177 8.10 7.10 6.63
N LYS A 178 9.04 6.39 7.28
CA LYS A 178 8.89 5.97 8.68
C LYS A 178 9.34 7.05 9.64
N HIS A 179 8.51 7.39 10.62
CA HIS A 179 8.82 8.36 11.67
C HIS A 179 9.40 9.70 11.15
N PRO A 180 8.82 10.33 10.10
CA PRO A 180 9.46 11.47 9.43
C PRO A 180 9.66 12.68 10.33
N SER A 181 8.79 12.95 11.32
CA SER A 181 8.96 14.04 12.28
C SER A 181 10.12 13.76 13.25
N TYR A 182 10.27 12.51 13.70
CA TYR A 182 11.42 12.09 14.51
C TYR A 182 12.74 12.31 13.75
N PHE A 183 12.85 11.81 12.53
CA PHE A 183 14.05 11.96 11.72
C PHE A 183 14.33 13.43 11.38
N ALA A 184 13.33 14.24 11.06
CA ALA A 184 13.50 15.66 10.85
C ALA A 184 14.01 16.36 12.12
N GLY A 185 13.51 15.96 13.30
CA GLY A 185 13.94 16.48 14.61
C GLY A 185 15.42 16.23 14.94
N ILE A 186 16.00 15.20 14.37
CA ILE A 186 17.44 14.89 14.53
C ILE A 186 18.30 15.34 13.32
N GLY A 187 17.72 16.12 12.39
CA GLY A 187 18.43 16.68 11.24
C GLY A 187 18.57 15.74 10.04
N LEU A 188 17.77 14.67 9.97
CA LEU A 188 17.75 13.67 8.90
C LEU A 188 16.39 13.62 8.19
N PRO A 189 15.92 14.69 7.50
CA PRO A 189 14.61 14.69 6.86
C PRO A 189 14.55 13.75 5.64
N HIS A 190 13.47 12.97 5.50
CA HIS A 190 13.25 12.04 4.38
C HIS A 190 13.01 12.73 3.04
N GLN A 191 12.35 13.89 3.05
CA GLN A 191 11.73 14.50 1.86
C GLN A 191 12.73 14.73 0.72
N ALA A 192 13.87 15.39 1.02
CA ALA A 192 14.83 15.75 -0.03
C ALA A 192 15.51 14.53 -0.67
N PRO A 193 16.09 13.56 0.10
CA PRO A 193 16.70 12.38 -0.50
C PRO A 193 15.69 11.48 -1.20
N LEU A 194 14.45 11.36 -0.70
CA LEU A 194 13.39 10.58 -1.34
C LEU A 194 13.04 11.13 -2.72
N LEU A 195 12.70 12.43 -2.80
CA LEU A 195 12.29 13.06 -4.05
C LEU A 195 13.45 13.16 -5.05
N ALA A 196 14.68 13.35 -4.58
CA ALA A 196 15.86 13.35 -5.45
C ALA A 196 16.05 11.99 -6.14
N LEU A 197 15.95 10.89 -5.39
CA LEU A 197 16.05 9.55 -5.95
C LEU A 197 14.89 9.23 -6.90
N LEU A 198 13.65 9.51 -6.52
CA LEU A 198 12.50 9.31 -7.39
C LEU A 198 12.64 10.07 -8.71
N SER A 199 13.04 11.34 -8.65
CA SER A 199 13.28 12.16 -9.85
C SER A 199 14.42 11.64 -10.70
N GLN A 200 15.53 11.20 -10.10
CA GLN A 200 16.67 10.58 -10.80
C GLN A 200 16.24 9.34 -11.60
N TYR A 201 15.30 8.57 -11.08
CA TYR A 201 14.73 7.39 -11.74
C TYR A 201 13.50 7.71 -12.61
N GLY A 202 13.21 8.99 -12.87
CA GLY A 202 12.20 9.46 -13.81
C GLY A 202 10.78 9.47 -13.28
N TYR A 203 10.58 9.43 -11.96
CA TYR A 203 9.26 9.54 -11.31
C TYR A 203 9.02 10.96 -10.83
N GLN A 204 8.04 11.68 -11.41
CA GLN A 204 7.81 13.11 -11.16
C GLN A 204 6.33 13.50 -11.10
N THR A 205 5.43 12.69 -11.64
CA THR A 205 4.02 13.04 -11.83
C THR A 205 3.07 11.97 -11.32
N GLU A 206 1.82 12.31 -11.19
CA GLU A 206 0.73 11.38 -10.83
C GLU A 206 0.54 10.20 -11.80
N ALA A 207 1.02 10.35 -13.06
CA ALA A 207 0.97 9.29 -14.06
C ALA A 207 2.06 8.22 -13.86
N ASP A 208 3.07 8.52 -13.03
CA ASP A 208 4.13 7.57 -12.74
C ASP A 208 3.66 6.51 -11.74
N PRO A 209 4.17 5.26 -11.82
CA PRO A 209 3.74 4.18 -10.93
C PRO A 209 4.40 4.33 -9.55
N VAL A 210 4.09 5.41 -8.86
CA VAL A 210 4.58 5.71 -7.52
C VAL A 210 3.43 6.17 -6.63
N PHE A 211 3.38 5.62 -5.43
CA PHE A 211 2.63 6.15 -4.30
C PHE A 211 3.61 6.37 -3.15
N ILE A 212 3.59 7.53 -2.53
CA ILE A 212 4.35 7.80 -1.30
C ILE A 212 3.36 7.78 -0.15
N GLN A 213 3.63 7.02 0.89
CA GLN A 213 2.74 6.88 2.04
C GLN A 213 3.40 7.35 3.35
N SER A 214 2.56 7.79 4.27
CA SER A 214 2.96 8.16 5.62
C SER A 214 1.77 8.12 6.58
N PHE A 215 2.04 7.79 7.85
CA PHE A 215 1.09 8.00 8.94
C PHE A 215 1.02 9.45 9.38
N GLU A 216 2.05 10.26 9.09
CA GLU A 216 2.14 11.65 9.55
C GLU A 216 1.55 12.63 8.53
N VAL A 217 0.61 13.45 9.00
CA VAL A 217 -0.13 14.44 8.19
C VAL A 217 0.78 15.57 7.71
N GLY A 218 1.64 16.09 8.59
CA GLY A 218 2.54 17.19 8.27
C GLY A 218 3.56 16.81 7.20
N ASN A 219 4.05 15.54 7.24
CA ASN A 219 4.94 15.01 6.22
C ASN A 219 4.27 14.99 4.83
N LEU A 220 3.04 14.48 4.72
CA LEU A 220 2.31 14.44 3.45
C LEU A 220 1.97 15.84 2.93
N LYS A 221 1.55 16.78 3.80
CA LYS A 221 1.33 18.17 3.41
C LYS A 221 2.59 18.84 2.90
N ALA A 222 3.73 18.60 3.54
CA ALA A 222 5.02 19.11 3.09
C ALA A 222 5.43 18.50 1.73
N LEU A 223 5.19 17.20 1.52
CA LEU A 223 5.40 16.54 0.23
C LEU A 223 4.48 17.13 -0.85
N ARG A 224 3.18 17.29 -0.60
CA ARG A 224 2.22 17.85 -1.57
C ARG A 224 2.64 19.23 -2.07
N ALA A 225 3.26 20.04 -1.23
CA ALA A 225 3.74 21.37 -1.62
C ALA A 225 4.85 21.36 -2.68
N VAL A 226 5.56 20.22 -2.87
CA VAL A 226 6.77 20.14 -3.71
C VAL A 226 6.76 18.97 -4.71
N THR A 227 5.77 18.06 -4.66
CA THR A 227 5.65 16.97 -5.63
C THR A 227 4.24 16.83 -6.18
N ARG A 228 4.16 16.28 -7.40
CA ARG A 228 2.91 15.85 -8.04
C ARG A 228 2.74 14.32 -8.01
N LEU A 229 3.63 13.57 -7.35
CA LEU A 229 3.46 12.15 -7.13
C LEU A 229 2.25 11.90 -6.23
N ARG A 230 1.63 10.72 -6.39
CA ARG A 230 0.46 10.35 -5.59
C ARG A 230 0.88 10.08 -4.15
N LEU A 231 0.09 10.62 -3.22
CA LEU A 231 0.32 10.53 -1.78
C LEU A 231 -0.82 9.77 -1.10
N ILE A 232 -0.49 8.92 -0.14
CA ILE A 232 -1.46 8.12 0.62
C ILE A 232 -1.32 8.41 2.10
N GLN A 233 -2.43 8.80 2.73
CA GLN A 233 -2.51 8.92 4.18
C GLN A 233 -2.77 7.56 4.80
N LEU A 234 -1.78 7.02 5.51
CA LEU A 234 -1.96 5.82 6.32
C LEU A 234 -2.72 6.16 7.60
N VAL A 235 -3.59 5.25 8.02
CA VAL A 235 -4.32 5.32 9.29
C VAL A 235 -4.30 3.96 9.97
N ASP A 236 -4.42 3.94 11.30
CA ASP A 236 -4.58 2.71 12.08
C ASP A 236 -5.98 2.62 12.71
N GLY A 237 -6.30 1.47 13.27
CA GLY A 237 -7.57 1.22 13.98
C GLY A 237 -7.76 2.05 15.25
N GLU A 238 -6.65 2.45 15.87
CA GLU A 238 -6.62 3.20 17.12
C GLU A 238 -5.53 4.29 17.07
N GLY A 239 -5.61 5.26 17.99
CA GLY A 239 -4.60 6.33 18.11
C GLY A 239 -4.79 7.45 17.11
N GLY A 240 -3.68 8.07 16.70
CA GLY A 240 -3.63 9.19 15.76
C GLY A 240 -2.22 9.49 15.27
N PRO A 241 -2.05 10.41 14.30
CA PRO A 241 -0.75 10.76 13.74
C PRO A 241 0.19 11.32 14.81
N ALA A 242 1.45 10.87 14.83
CA ALA A 242 2.44 11.31 15.81
C ALA A 242 2.72 12.82 15.76
N ASP A 243 2.61 13.40 14.57
CA ASP A 243 2.84 14.84 14.31
C ASP A 243 1.58 15.72 14.43
N ALA A 244 0.41 15.13 14.72
CA ALA A 244 -0.85 15.85 14.87
C ALA A 244 -1.55 15.52 16.20
N PRO A 245 -0.97 15.89 17.35
CA PRO A 245 -1.53 15.56 18.66
C PRO A 245 -2.95 16.13 18.81
N GLY A 246 -3.87 15.29 19.31
CA GLY A 246 -5.28 15.62 19.46
C GLY A 246 -6.16 15.26 18.25
N THR A 247 -5.57 14.79 17.15
CA THR A 247 -6.29 14.20 16.03
C THR A 247 -6.30 12.68 16.19
N THR A 248 -7.44 12.03 16.04
CA THR A 248 -7.53 10.56 16.03
C THR A 248 -7.72 10.03 14.61
N TYR A 249 -7.27 8.80 14.34
CA TYR A 249 -7.56 8.14 13.08
C TYR A 249 -9.06 7.95 12.87
N ALA A 250 -9.83 7.75 13.93
CA ALA A 250 -11.29 7.68 13.86
C ALA A 250 -11.91 9.00 13.35
N ASP A 251 -11.41 10.16 13.81
CA ASP A 251 -11.85 11.47 13.32
C ASP A 251 -11.51 11.66 11.84
N MET A 252 -10.33 11.18 11.42
CA MET A 252 -9.87 11.26 10.04
C MET A 252 -10.72 10.42 9.09
N MET A 253 -11.37 9.35 9.55
CA MET A 253 -12.24 8.46 8.76
C MET A 253 -13.72 8.88 8.77
N THR A 254 -14.07 10.01 9.38
CA THR A 254 -15.37 10.66 9.17
C THR A 254 -15.45 11.28 7.77
N THR A 255 -16.67 11.58 7.27
CA THR A 255 -16.83 12.27 5.97
C THR A 255 -15.99 13.56 5.92
N ARG A 256 -16.06 14.38 6.97
CA ARG A 256 -15.26 15.62 7.07
C ARG A 256 -13.76 15.35 7.11
N GLY A 257 -13.33 14.30 7.81
CA GLY A 257 -11.90 13.92 7.86
C GLY A 257 -11.38 13.49 6.49
N LEU A 258 -12.19 12.72 5.74
CA LEU A 258 -11.85 12.30 4.37
C LEU A 258 -11.78 13.51 3.42
N GLU A 259 -12.72 14.46 3.50
CA GLU A 259 -12.65 15.72 2.75
C GLU A 259 -11.32 16.47 3.03
N GLN A 260 -10.91 16.54 4.30
CA GLN A 260 -9.64 17.18 4.68
C GLN A 260 -8.40 16.42 4.16
N ILE A 261 -8.46 15.08 4.09
CA ILE A 261 -7.38 14.27 3.51
C ILE A 261 -7.27 14.53 2.01
N ALA A 262 -8.39 14.66 1.31
CA ALA A 262 -8.43 14.91 -0.13
C ALA A 262 -7.76 16.26 -0.54
N ASP A 263 -7.57 17.19 0.40
CA ASP A 263 -6.83 18.44 0.17
C ASP A 263 -5.32 18.20 -0.06
N TYR A 264 -4.76 17.07 0.45
CA TYR A 264 -3.31 16.86 0.40
C TYR A 264 -2.87 15.44 -0.01
N ALA A 265 -3.78 14.48 -0.08
CA ALA A 265 -3.49 13.10 -0.46
C ALA A 265 -4.45 12.61 -1.56
N ASP A 266 -4.04 11.59 -2.29
CA ASP A 266 -4.80 10.98 -3.40
C ASP A 266 -5.53 9.71 -2.94
N GLY A 267 -5.28 9.27 -1.72
CA GLY A 267 -5.93 8.10 -1.14
C GLY A 267 -5.62 7.90 0.33
N ILE A 268 -6.24 6.88 0.90
CA ILE A 268 -6.06 6.42 2.27
C ILE A 268 -5.56 4.98 2.31
N GLY A 269 -4.76 4.65 3.32
CA GLY A 269 -4.30 3.28 3.62
C GLY A 269 -4.79 2.83 4.99
N PRO A 270 -6.02 2.30 5.12
CA PRO A 270 -6.54 1.78 6.38
C PRO A 270 -6.21 0.29 6.57
N PRO A 271 -6.18 -0.23 7.83
CA PRO A 271 -6.18 -1.68 8.05
C PRO A 271 -7.47 -2.32 7.50
N THR A 272 -7.37 -3.56 7.06
CA THR A 272 -8.48 -4.31 6.46
C THR A 272 -9.76 -4.32 7.31
N ALA A 273 -9.62 -4.35 8.65
CA ALA A 273 -10.75 -4.34 9.57
C ALA A 273 -11.60 -3.05 9.49
N MET A 274 -11.04 -1.95 8.97
CA MET A 274 -11.78 -0.69 8.79
C MET A 274 -12.65 -0.69 7.53
N VAL A 275 -12.43 -1.60 6.58
CA VAL A 275 -13.26 -1.73 5.36
C VAL A 275 -14.19 -2.95 5.40
N LEU A 276 -13.77 -4.03 6.08
CA LEU A 276 -14.53 -5.26 6.23
C LEU A 276 -14.59 -5.65 7.72
N ALA A 277 -15.72 -5.37 8.35
CA ALA A 277 -16.05 -5.81 9.71
C ALA A 277 -16.69 -7.22 9.70
N PRO A 278 -16.86 -7.88 10.87
CA PRO A 278 -17.54 -9.18 10.94
C PRO A 278 -18.95 -9.17 10.34
N GLU A 279 -19.65 -8.05 10.40
CA GLU A 279 -21.01 -7.84 9.90
C GLU A 279 -21.04 -7.55 8.38
N GLY A 280 -19.90 -7.31 7.75
CA GLY A 280 -19.77 -6.98 6.33
C GLY A 280 -19.01 -5.67 6.04
N PRO A 281 -19.15 -5.14 4.82
CA PRO A 281 -18.51 -3.88 4.43
C PRO A 281 -18.97 -2.69 5.31
N THR A 282 -17.99 -1.86 5.75
CA THR A 282 -18.26 -0.72 6.65
C THR A 282 -18.77 0.53 5.94
N GLY A 283 -18.75 0.56 4.59
CA GLY A 283 -19.04 1.74 3.77
C GLY A 283 -17.92 2.79 3.77
N LEU A 284 -16.74 2.51 4.34
CA LEU A 284 -15.60 3.45 4.31
C LEU A 284 -15.13 3.68 2.87
N VAL A 285 -15.06 2.62 2.05
CA VAL A 285 -14.62 2.71 0.64
C VAL A 285 -15.52 3.67 -0.13
N ASP A 286 -16.84 3.50 -0.06
CA ASP A 286 -17.80 4.38 -0.75
C ASP A 286 -17.64 5.84 -0.32
N ARG A 287 -17.47 6.09 0.99
CA ARG A 287 -17.26 7.47 1.49
C ARG A 287 -15.94 8.08 1.00
N ALA A 288 -14.88 7.30 0.92
CA ALA A 288 -13.60 7.76 0.39
C ALA A 288 -13.69 8.08 -1.11
N HIS A 289 -14.32 7.19 -1.89
CA HIS A 289 -14.53 7.40 -3.33
C HIS A 289 -15.41 8.63 -3.61
N GLN A 290 -16.41 8.93 -2.77
CA GLN A 290 -17.26 10.13 -2.92
C GLN A 290 -16.46 11.44 -2.87
N VAL A 291 -15.31 11.46 -2.21
CA VAL A 291 -14.41 12.62 -2.13
C VAL A 291 -13.17 12.46 -3.02
N GLY A 292 -13.13 11.44 -3.89
CA GLY A 292 -12.05 11.21 -4.85
C GLY A 292 -10.80 10.52 -4.28
N LEU A 293 -10.86 9.93 -3.09
CA LEU A 293 -9.75 9.21 -2.47
C LEU A 293 -9.75 7.73 -2.86
N GLN A 294 -8.62 7.20 -3.32
CA GLN A 294 -8.38 5.76 -3.43
C GLN A 294 -8.25 5.10 -2.05
N VAL A 295 -8.54 3.81 -1.97
CA VAL A 295 -8.44 3.03 -0.73
C VAL A 295 -7.53 1.83 -0.94
N HIS A 296 -6.35 1.85 -0.33
CA HIS A 296 -5.37 0.75 -0.37
C HIS A 296 -5.21 0.15 1.03
N VAL A 297 -5.74 -1.06 1.22
CA VAL A 297 -5.81 -1.68 2.56
C VAL A 297 -4.59 -2.52 2.91
N TRP A 298 -4.22 -2.54 4.18
CA TRP A 298 -3.13 -3.35 4.72
C TRP A 298 -3.60 -4.18 5.92
N THR A 299 -3.06 -5.35 6.21
CA THR A 299 -2.20 -6.20 5.41
C THR A 299 -2.82 -7.59 5.34
N LEU A 300 -2.95 -8.13 4.12
CA LEU A 300 -3.39 -9.51 3.94
C LEU A 300 -2.24 -10.48 4.22
N ARG A 301 -2.45 -11.37 5.19
CA ARG A 301 -1.53 -12.42 5.62
C ARG A 301 -2.24 -13.75 5.65
N MET A 302 -1.51 -14.85 5.40
CA MET A 302 -2.09 -16.19 5.29
C MET A 302 -2.22 -16.90 6.65
N GLU A 303 -1.42 -16.50 7.61
CA GLU A 303 -1.36 -17.14 8.92
C GLU A 303 -2.65 -16.89 9.71
N ASN A 304 -3.17 -17.94 10.35
CA ASN A 304 -4.42 -17.91 11.12
C ASN A 304 -4.47 -16.77 12.14
N SER A 305 -3.35 -16.47 12.80
CA SER A 305 -3.26 -15.42 13.82
C SER A 305 -3.56 -14.01 13.29
N PHE A 306 -3.49 -13.81 11.97
CA PHE A 306 -3.76 -12.52 11.32
C PHE A 306 -5.11 -12.46 10.60
N LEU A 307 -5.79 -13.60 10.47
CA LEU A 307 -7.08 -13.66 9.79
C LEU A 307 -8.23 -13.37 10.77
N PRO A 308 -9.30 -12.72 10.32
CA PRO A 308 -10.54 -12.68 11.09
C PRO A 308 -11.07 -14.09 11.36
N THR A 309 -11.75 -14.28 12.49
CA THR A 309 -12.21 -15.59 12.96
C THR A 309 -13.00 -16.37 11.91
N ALA A 310 -13.81 -15.68 11.09
CA ALA A 310 -14.59 -16.32 10.02
C ALA A 310 -13.74 -17.01 8.93
N PHE A 311 -12.47 -16.63 8.79
CA PHE A 311 -11.54 -17.18 7.80
C PHE A 311 -10.43 -18.04 8.44
N GLN A 312 -10.44 -18.20 9.75
CA GLN A 312 -9.49 -19.06 10.46
C GLN A 312 -9.85 -20.53 10.29
N ARG A 313 -8.84 -21.40 10.35
CA ARG A 313 -9.01 -22.86 10.51
C ARG A 313 -8.81 -23.21 11.98
N PRO A 314 -9.85 -23.65 12.70
CA PRO A 314 -9.79 -23.85 14.15
C PRO A 314 -8.76 -24.90 14.57
N ASP A 315 -8.53 -25.91 13.73
CA ASP A 315 -7.67 -27.06 14.03
C ASP A 315 -6.17 -26.80 13.79
N ASP A 316 -5.81 -25.63 13.28
CA ASP A 316 -4.43 -25.26 12.98
C ASP A 316 -4.13 -23.78 13.37
N PRO A 317 -4.00 -23.48 14.67
CA PRO A 317 -3.79 -22.11 15.14
C PRO A 317 -2.52 -21.44 14.60
N GLN A 318 -1.50 -22.24 14.27
CA GLN A 318 -0.21 -21.76 13.76
C GLN A 318 -0.08 -21.89 12.22
N GLY A 319 -1.06 -22.51 11.59
CA GLY A 319 -1.09 -22.73 10.16
C GLY A 319 -1.73 -21.58 9.39
N ARG A 320 -2.17 -21.93 8.19
CA ARG A 320 -2.78 -20.99 7.24
C ARG A 320 -4.29 -21.21 7.17
N GLY A 321 -5.06 -20.12 7.25
CA GLY A 321 -6.52 -20.16 7.12
C GLY A 321 -7.03 -20.03 5.68
N ASP A 322 -8.30 -19.65 5.53
CA ASP A 322 -8.91 -19.37 4.23
C ASP A 322 -8.52 -17.95 3.74
N PHE A 323 -7.26 -17.81 3.41
CA PHE A 323 -6.72 -16.58 2.86
C PHE A 323 -7.42 -16.14 1.57
N ALA A 324 -7.73 -17.09 0.68
CA ALA A 324 -8.35 -16.80 -0.61
C ALA A 324 -9.79 -16.27 -0.43
N GLY A 325 -10.57 -16.86 0.48
CA GLY A 325 -11.89 -16.36 0.86
C GLY A 325 -11.80 -14.95 1.44
N TYR A 326 -10.83 -14.72 2.33
CA TYR A 326 -10.61 -13.40 2.94
C TYR A 326 -10.21 -12.34 1.91
N ALA A 327 -9.24 -12.64 1.04
CA ALA A 327 -8.80 -11.71 -0.01
C ALA A 327 -9.96 -11.32 -0.95
N ARG A 328 -10.81 -12.29 -1.35
CA ARG A 328 -12.02 -12.00 -2.14
C ARG A 328 -13.04 -11.15 -1.38
N ALA A 329 -13.24 -11.42 -0.09
CA ALA A 329 -14.16 -10.64 0.72
C ALA A 329 -13.70 -9.18 0.85
N VAL A 330 -12.39 -8.96 1.07
CA VAL A 330 -11.80 -7.62 1.09
C VAL A 330 -11.93 -6.93 -0.28
N ALA A 331 -11.57 -7.60 -1.38
CA ALA A 331 -11.73 -7.06 -2.72
C ALA A 331 -13.18 -6.70 -3.04
N GLY A 332 -14.14 -7.51 -2.55
CA GLY A 332 -15.58 -7.28 -2.70
C GLY A 332 -16.10 -6.01 -2.00
N THR A 333 -15.31 -5.36 -1.15
CA THR A 333 -15.65 -4.04 -0.59
C THR A 333 -15.38 -2.88 -1.55
N GLY A 334 -14.76 -3.14 -2.71
CA GLY A 334 -14.45 -2.13 -3.72
C GLY A 334 -13.13 -1.39 -3.51
N VAL A 335 -12.21 -1.90 -2.69
CA VAL A 335 -10.88 -1.32 -2.48
C VAL A 335 -10.06 -1.26 -3.78
N ASP A 336 -9.24 -0.22 -3.94
CA ASP A 336 -8.41 -0.01 -5.13
C ASP A 336 -7.07 -0.75 -5.07
N GLY A 337 -6.62 -1.14 -3.87
CA GLY A 337 -5.37 -1.88 -3.69
C GLY A 337 -5.33 -2.65 -2.37
N MET A 338 -4.54 -3.72 -2.37
CA MET A 338 -4.36 -4.61 -1.22
C MET A 338 -2.88 -4.90 -0.98
N PHE A 339 -2.38 -4.55 0.19
CA PHE A 339 -1.06 -4.95 0.64
C PHE A 339 -1.07 -6.42 1.09
N SER A 340 -0.10 -7.20 0.65
CA SER A 340 0.01 -8.59 1.03
C SER A 340 1.46 -9.04 1.22
N ASP A 341 1.69 -9.84 2.28
CA ASP A 341 2.95 -10.57 2.49
C ASP A 341 3.12 -11.73 1.48
N PHE A 342 2.02 -12.12 0.80
CA PHE A 342 1.94 -13.24 -0.15
C PHE A 342 1.33 -12.80 -1.49
N PRO A 343 2.06 -12.02 -2.31
CA PRO A 343 1.50 -11.40 -3.51
C PRO A 343 0.98 -12.41 -4.54
N ARG A 344 1.62 -13.57 -4.72
CA ARG A 344 1.12 -14.63 -5.61
C ARG A 344 -0.27 -15.10 -5.20
N GLN A 345 -0.43 -15.46 -3.91
CA GLN A 345 -1.67 -16.02 -3.40
C GLN A 345 -2.80 -14.96 -3.40
N ALA A 346 -2.45 -13.69 -3.15
CA ALA A 346 -3.41 -12.59 -3.28
C ALA A 346 -3.89 -12.45 -4.73
N ARG A 347 -2.99 -12.46 -5.71
CA ARG A 347 -3.33 -12.43 -7.14
C ARG A 347 -4.16 -13.64 -7.57
N GLU A 348 -3.79 -14.83 -7.12
CA GLU A 348 -4.51 -16.06 -7.44
C GLU A 348 -5.93 -16.09 -6.85
N ALA A 349 -6.11 -15.51 -5.65
CA ALA A 349 -7.41 -15.42 -5.00
C ALA A 349 -8.43 -14.58 -5.78
N LEU A 350 -7.99 -13.60 -6.57
CA LEU A 350 -8.85 -12.71 -7.35
C LEU A 350 -9.24 -13.28 -8.71
N LYS A 351 -8.55 -14.31 -9.21
CA LYS A 351 -8.92 -14.95 -10.47
C LYS A 351 -10.30 -15.60 -10.34
N PRO A 352 -11.12 -15.56 -11.40
CA PRO A 352 -12.36 -16.31 -11.44
C PRO A 352 -12.12 -17.79 -11.14
N ALA A 353 -13.01 -18.41 -10.36
CA ALA A 353 -12.98 -19.87 -10.22
C ALA A 353 -13.23 -20.50 -11.61
N LEU A 354 -12.29 -21.36 -12.04
CA LEU A 354 -12.39 -22.11 -13.30
C LEU A 354 -13.56 -23.11 -13.24
#